data_f7d4a4ffc113a1e0dabdeed010783eb2
#
_entry.id   f7d4a4ffc113a1e0dabdeed010783eb2
#
_cell.length_a   1.000
_cell.length_b   1.000
_cell.length_c   1.000
_cell.angle_alpha   90.00
_cell.angle_beta   90.00
_cell.angle_gamma   90.00
#
_symmetry.space_group_name_H-M   'P 1'
#
loop_
_entity.id
_entity.type
_entity.pdbx_description
1 polymer ?
#
loop_
_entity_poly.entity_id
_entity_poly.type
_entity_poly.pdbx_seq_one_letter_code
_entity_poly.pdbx_strand_id
1 'polypeptide(L)'
;SRVGQWPWPRDVMAEIVARLNEVGASAVVFDMVFSQPDRLSPKSLRQMLPNRPEFAEARKGLLAIPDNDELFAQTVDGSYVVTGFALTGTETSGPTPEIKAGFAENGDRAAPYLPAYAGAMKVLTNIEVKAAGNGALNAIPESDGVYRRIPMFMTLKDKIYPSLVAESLRVAQDASTFIIRAVGASGEEGFGETGLVGFKVGAVTVPTDENGQIWVRFTGDIPDRYVPAWQLLEGKAPAEKLEGHIVLIGTSAAALKDLRATPLNPAAAGVSLHAEALETILTGNFLNRPDFARGLEVVASLLLGLLLIWLLPKLSLIHISEPTRPLSI
;
A
#
# COMPACT_ATOMS: atom_id res chain seq x y z
N SER A 1 3.29 27.49 2.41
CA SER A 1 3.14 26.32 3.30
C SER A 1 3.51 26.72 4.72
N ARG A 2 2.73 26.30 5.73
CA ARG A 2 2.99 26.66 7.15
C ARG A 2 4.16 25.87 7.74
N VAL A 3 4.49 24.73 7.18
CA VAL A 3 5.56 23.83 7.67
C VAL A 3 6.86 23.97 6.84
N GLY A 4 6.83 24.77 5.77
CA GLY A 4 7.95 24.90 4.85
C GLY A 4 7.79 24.05 3.59
N GLN A 5 8.84 24.06 2.75
CA GLN A 5 8.86 23.34 1.48
C GLN A 5 9.17 21.86 1.70
N TRP A 6 8.44 20.99 1.02
CA TRP A 6 8.73 19.56 0.96
C TRP A 6 9.98 19.27 0.09
N PRO A 7 10.80 18.24 0.39
CA PRO A 7 10.72 17.33 1.54
C PRO A 7 11.15 17.98 2.86
N TRP A 8 10.37 17.71 3.92
CA TRP A 8 10.68 18.22 5.25
C TRP A 8 11.90 17.51 5.85
N PRO A 9 12.66 18.21 6.74
CA PRO A 9 13.75 17.59 7.49
C PRO A 9 13.23 16.45 8.39
N ARG A 10 14.12 15.54 8.76
CA ARG A 10 13.75 14.36 9.58
C ARG A 10 13.39 14.72 11.04
N ASP A 11 13.85 15.84 11.56
CA ASP A 11 13.44 16.36 12.87
C ASP A 11 11.95 16.70 12.89
N VAL A 12 11.41 17.28 11.80
CA VAL A 12 9.95 17.49 11.65
C VAL A 12 9.20 16.16 11.62
N MET A 13 9.74 15.12 10.97
CA MET A 13 9.14 13.77 10.98
C MET A 13 9.19 13.16 12.38
N ALA A 14 10.27 13.38 13.11
CA ALA A 14 10.40 12.97 14.50
C ALA A 14 9.33 13.65 15.38
N GLU A 15 9.11 14.95 15.21
CA GLU A 15 8.08 15.68 15.96
C GLU A 15 6.68 15.15 15.63
N ILE A 16 6.37 14.85 14.36
CA ILE A 16 5.09 14.23 13.95
C ILE A 16 4.90 12.90 14.68
N VAL A 17 5.90 12.02 14.70
CA VAL A 17 5.82 10.73 15.41
C VAL A 17 5.60 10.93 16.89
N ALA A 18 6.37 11.82 17.53
CA ALA A 18 6.23 12.11 18.95
C ALA A 18 4.81 12.57 19.30
N ARG A 19 4.25 13.51 18.52
CA ARG A 19 2.88 14.02 18.72
C ARG A 19 1.83 12.91 18.53
N LEU A 20 1.99 12.04 17.53
CA LEU A 20 1.06 10.92 17.29
C LEU A 20 1.13 9.87 18.42
N ASN A 21 2.32 9.62 18.97
CA ASN A 21 2.48 8.76 20.13
C ASN A 21 1.84 9.37 21.38
N GLU A 22 1.99 10.68 21.60
CA GLU A 22 1.35 11.41 22.72
C GLU A 22 -0.17 11.34 22.67
N VAL A 23 -0.76 11.42 21.46
CA VAL A 23 -2.22 11.29 21.27
C VAL A 23 -2.69 9.85 21.36
N GLY A 24 -1.81 8.85 21.28
CA GLY A 24 -2.17 7.44 21.35
C GLY A 24 -2.63 6.83 20.03
N ALA A 25 -2.01 7.20 18.92
CA ALA A 25 -2.22 6.52 17.63
C ALA A 25 -1.84 5.03 17.75
N SER A 26 -2.65 4.13 17.20
CA SER A 26 -2.39 2.68 17.25
C SER A 26 -1.22 2.24 16.36
N ALA A 27 -0.97 2.96 15.28
CA ALA A 27 0.22 2.84 14.45
C ALA A 27 0.44 4.13 13.64
N VAL A 28 1.71 4.47 13.42
CA VAL A 28 2.14 5.57 12.54
C VAL A 28 2.81 4.97 11.32
N VAL A 29 2.25 5.20 10.14
CA VAL A 29 2.62 4.48 8.92
C VAL A 29 3.12 5.47 7.87
N PHE A 30 4.36 5.30 7.41
CA PHE A 30 4.93 6.17 6.39
C PHE A 30 4.75 5.58 4.99
N ASP A 31 3.91 6.22 4.18
CA ASP A 31 3.79 5.94 2.74
C ASP A 31 4.86 6.71 1.96
N MET A 32 6.11 6.45 2.31
CA MET A 32 7.30 7.01 1.66
C MET A 32 8.56 6.22 2.02
N VAL A 33 9.59 6.34 1.18
CA VAL A 33 10.88 5.66 1.41
C VAL A 33 11.93 6.65 1.87
N PHE A 34 12.48 6.46 3.05
CA PHE A 34 13.60 7.22 3.57
C PHE A 34 14.94 6.60 3.14
N SER A 35 15.19 6.57 1.83
CA SER A 35 16.34 5.86 1.24
C SER A 35 17.65 6.65 1.25
N GLN A 36 17.58 7.96 1.45
CA GLN A 36 18.75 8.86 1.45
C GLN A 36 18.85 9.62 2.77
N PRO A 37 20.07 9.96 3.21
CA PRO A 37 20.28 10.84 4.36
C PRO A 37 19.56 12.18 4.18
N ASP A 38 19.08 12.74 5.30
CA ASP A 38 18.46 14.06 5.29
C ASP A 38 19.46 15.13 4.83
N ARG A 39 19.14 15.75 3.69
CA ARG A 39 19.99 16.81 3.11
C ARG A 39 20.09 18.06 3.98
N LEU A 40 19.12 18.29 4.86
CA LEU A 40 19.06 19.41 5.79
C LEU A 40 19.61 19.05 7.17
N SER A 41 20.02 17.81 7.38
CA SER A 41 20.72 17.41 8.60
C SER A 41 22.02 18.20 8.77
N PRO A 42 22.38 18.61 10.00
CA PRO A 42 23.66 19.26 10.30
C PRO A 42 24.87 18.55 9.71
N LYS A 43 24.86 17.22 9.71
CA LYS A 43 25.89 16.38 9.09
C LYS A 43 26.02 16.61 7.58
N SER A 44 24.88 16.62 6.87
CA SER A 44 24.83 16.84 5.42
C SER A 44 25.21 18.27 5.06
N LEU A 45 24.69 19.27 5.81
CA LEU A 45 25.04 20.68 5.64
C LEU A 45 26.53 20.92 5.83
N ARG A 46 27.15 20.28 6.84
CA ARG A 46 28.59 20.38 7.07
C ARG A 46 29.40 19.83 5.89
N GLN A 47 28.93 18.76 5.24
CA GLN A 47 29.62 18.20 4.05
C GLN A 47 29.50 19.11 2.83
N MET A 48 28.42 19.90 2.71
CA MET A 48 28.19 20.85 1.63
C MET A 48 29.03 22.13 1.79
N LEU A 49 29.41 22.49 3.02
CA LEU A 49 30.21 23.66 3.26
C LEU A 49 31.66 23.46 2.74
N PRO A 50 32.19 24.43 1.96
CA PRO A 50 33.56 24.36 1.46
C PRO A 50 34.57 24.19 2.60
N ASN A 51 35.65 23.43 2.35
CA ASN A 51 36.73 23.26 3.31
C ASN A 51 37.71 24.46 3.26
N ARG A 52 37.20 25.62 3.71
CA ARG A 52 37.97 26.88 3.75
C ARG A 52 37.96 27.45 5.17
N PRO A 53 38.98 28.26 5.56
CA PRO A 53 39.06 28.83 6.90
C PRO A 53 37.83 29.63 7.32
N GLU A 54 37.20 30.35 6.38
CA GLU A 54 36.00 31.18 6.63
C GLU A 54 34.80 30.35 7.13
N PHE A 55 34.74 29.05 6.78
CA PHE A 55 33.66 28.12 7.19
C PHE A 55 34.00 27.25 8.39
N ALA A 56 35.22 27.40 8.98
CA ALA A 56 35.70 26.50 10.03
C ALA A 56 34.79 26.52 11.27
N GLU A 57 34.41 27.71 11.75
CA GLU A 57 33.54 27.87 12.91
C GLU A 57 32.11 27.36 12.63
N ALA A 58 31.57 27.63 11.44
CA ALA A 58 30.25 27.11 11.04
C ALA A 58 30.26 25.57 10.99
N ARG A 59 31.29 24.95 10.42
CA ARG A 59 31.47 23.49 10.37
C ARG A 59 31.59 22.89 11.76
N LYS A 60 32.28 23.57 12.68
CA LYS A 60 32.43 23.15 14.08
C LYS A 60 31.07 23.26 14.83
N GLY A 61 30.34 24.35 14.63
CA GLY A 61 29.01 24.54 15.21
C GLY A 61 28.03 23.43 14.79
N LEU A 62 28.05 23.03 13.49
CA LEU A 62 27.19 21.95 12.98
C LEU A 62 27.53 20.58 13.58
N LEU A 63 28.76 20.34 14.09
CA LEU A 63 29.11 19.11 14.78
C LEU A 63 28.45 18.96 16.16
N ALA A 64 28.09 20.07 16.80
CA ALA A 64 27.46 20.07 18.11
C ALA A 64 25.94 19.80 18.04
N ILE A 65 25.35 19.84 16.83
CA ILE A 65 23.92 19.63 16.63
C ILE A 65 23.70 18.16 16.27
N PRO A 66 22.73 17.48 16.92
CA PRO A 66 22.38 16.09 16.57
C PRO A 66 22.01 15.91 15.10
N ASP A 67 22.32 14.74 14.54
CA ASP A 67 21.92 14.37 13.19
C ASP A 67 20.40 14.11 13.13
N ASN A 68 19.70 14.66 12.13
CA ASN A 68 18.25 14.53 12.02
C ASN A 68 17.80 13.09 11.78
N ASP A 69 18.56 12.30 11.00
CA ASP A 69 18.23 10.89 10.76
C ASP A 69 18.38 10.08 12.04
N GLU A 70 19.37 10.41 12.89
CA GLU A 70 19.57 9.77 14.19
C GLU A 70 18.47 10.16 15.18
N LEU A 71 18.09 11.44 15.24
CA LEU A 71 16.97 11.93 16.05
C LEU A 71 15.68 11.21 15.67
N PHE A 72 15.40 11.10 14.36
CA PHE A 72 14.23 10.39 13.86
C PHE A 72 14.28 8.90 14.23
N ALA A 73 15.41 8.24 14.05
CA ALA A 73 15.59 6.85 14.44
C ALA A 73 15.34 6.62 15.95
N GLN A 74 15.83 7.52 16.81
CA GLN A 74 15.57 7.47 18.26
C GLN A 74 14.09 7.65 18.60
N THR A 75 13.37 8.53 17.88
CA THR A 75 11.93 8.74 18.11
C THR A 75 11.09 7.54 17.63
N VAL A 76 11.55 6.86 16.58
CA VAL A 76 10.91 5.64 16.06
C VAL A 76 11.11 4.45 16.98
N ASP A 77 12.24 4.41 17.73
CA ASP A 77 12.58 3.31 18.64
C ASP A 77 11.54 3.15 19.76
N GLY A 78 10.98 1.95 19.89
CA GLY A 78 9.93 1.66 20.89
C GLY A 78 8.54 2.23 20.54
N SER A 79 8.36 2.81 19.35
CA SER A 79 7.08 3.31 18.86
C SER A 79 6.44 2.34 17.86
N TYR A 80 5.12 2.38 17.69
CA TYR A 80 4.39 1.59 16.70
C TYR A 80 4.51 2.21 15.28
N VAL A 81 5.74 2.39 14.82
CA VAL A 81 6.04 2.99 13.52
C VAL A 81 6.28 1.93 12.47
N VAL A 82 5.61 2.09 11.32
CA VAL A 82 5.81 1.29 10.11
C VAL A 82 6.47 2.16 9.05
N THR A 83 7.64 1.74 8.58
CA THR A 83 8.34 2.38 7.46
C THR A 83 7.99 1.73 6.14
N GLY A 84 8.01 2.52 5.06
CA GLY A 84 7.75 2.05 3.71
C GLY A 84 9.03 1.79 2.92
N PHE A 85 9.07 0.69 2.15
CA PHE A 85 10.09 0.43 1.14
C PHE A 85 9.44 0.12 -0.21
N ALA A 86 10.19 0.25 -1.31
CA ALA A 86 9.69 -0.06 -2.64
C ALA A 86 10.44 -1.25 -3.24
N LEU A 87 9.71 -2.22 -3.79
CA LEU A 87 10.26 -3.32 -4.56
C LEU A 87 10.40 -2.94 -6.04
N THR A 88 11.43 -3.43 -6.71
CA THR A 88 11.76 -3.09 -8.11
C THR A 88 11.85 -4.34 -8.98
N GLY A 89 11.45 -4.22 -10.25
CA GLY A 89 11.56 -5.30 -11.23
C GLY A 89 12.99 -5.57 -11.69
N THR A 90 13.92 -4.67 -11.37
CA THR A 90 15.35 -4.81 -11.69
C THR A 90 16.14 -5.03 -10.41
N GLU A 91 17.23 -5.82 -10.50
CA GLU A 91 18.12 -6.02 -9.38
C GLU A 91 18.74 -4.70 -8.90
N THR A 92 18.87 -4.57 -7.60
CA THR A 92 19.53 -3.44 -6.96
C THR A 92 20.77 -3.93 -6.18
N SER A 93 21.83 -3.16 -6.25
CA SER A 93 23.02 -3.39 -5.41
C SER A 93 22.70 -2.95 -3.98
N GLY A 94 22.89 -3.83 -3.01
CA GLY A 94 22.73 -3.50 -1.59
C GLY A 94 21.92 -4.54 -0.81
N PRO A 95 21.76 -4.33 0.51
CA PRO A 95 21.02 -5.23 1.37
C PRO A 95 19.52 -5.15 1.07
N THR A 96 18.84 -6.28 1.22
CA THR A 96 17.36 -6.35 1.13
C THR A 96 16.73 -5.68 2.35
N PRO A 97 15.46 -5.24 2.24
CA PRO A 97 14.70 -4.73 3.39
C PRO A 97 14.64 -5.76 4.53
N GLU A 98 14.61 -5.28 5.76
CA GLU A 98 14.47 -6.14 6.93
C GLU A 98 13.03 -6.63 7.07
N ILE A 99 12.87 -7.93 7.31
CA ILE A 99 11.55 -8.53 7.59
C ILE A 99 11.35 -8.50 9.11
N LYS A 100 10.31 -7.79 9.56
CA LYS A 100 9.96 -7.63 10.98
C LYS A 100 8.92 -8.64 11.47
N ALA A 101 8.26 -9.33 10.56
CA ALA A 101 7.21 -10.28 10.84
C ALA A 101 7.67 -11.73 10.72
N GLY A 102 7.08 -12.62 11.52
CA GLY A 102 7.10 -14.05 11.26
C GLY A 102 6.07 -14.43 10.19
N PHE A 103 6.32 -15.56 9.50
CA PHE A 103 5.38 -16.14 8.56
C PHE A 103 5.15 -17.60 8.89
N ALA A 104 3.89 -18.00 8.98
CA ALA A 104 3.45 -19.38 9.05
C ALA A 104 2.59 -19.66 7.82
N GLU A 105 2.87 -20.74 7.09
CA GLU A 105 2.13 -21.15 5.92
C GLU A 105 1.25 -22.35 6.27
N ASN A 106 -0.01 -22.32 5.88
CA ASN A 106 -0.96 -23.40 6.02
C ASN A 106 -1.47 -23.80 4.63
N GLY A 107 -1.22 -25.05 4.22
CA GLY A 107 -1.42 -25.55 2.86
C GLY A 107 -0.12 -25.50 2.03
N ASP A 108 -0.26 -25.22 0.75
CA ASP A 108 0.87 -25.11 -0.17
C ASP A 108 1.75 -23.88 0.14
N ARG A 109 2.98 -23.88 -0.39
CA ARG A 109 3.87 -22.71 -0.27
C ARG A 109 3.27 -21.49 -0.98
N ALA A 110 3.21 -20.37 -0.28
CA ALA A 110 2.62 -19.14 -0.81
C ALA A 110 3.48 -18.46 -1.88
N ALA A 111 4.80 -18.51 -1.74
CA ALA A 111 5.74 -17.75 -2.56
C ALA A 111 5.54 -17.87 -4.09
N PRO A 112 5.20 -19.03 -4.69
CA PRO A 112 4.99 -19.15 -6.13
C PRO A 112 3.78 -18.38 -6.67
N TYR A 113 2.82 -18.05 -5.82
CA TYR A 113 1.59 -17.36 -6.21
C TYR A 113 1.67 -15.84 -6.02
N LEU A 114 2.68 -15.36 -5.29
CA LEU A 114 2.84 -13.96 -4.96
C LEU A 114 3.57 -13.19 -6.07
N PRO A 115 3.28 -11.89 -6.25
CA PRO A 115 4.05 -11.02 -7.14
C PRO A 115 5.53 -11.02 -6.77
N ALA A 116 6.41 -11.34 -7.74
CA ALA A 116 7.85 -11.48 -7.55
C ALA A 116 8.61 -10.26 -8.05
N TYR A 117 9.63 -9.85 -7.28
CA TYR A 117 10.50 -8.73 -7.57
C TYR A 117 11.98 -9.12 -7.49
N ALA A 118 12.84 -8.36 -8.21
CA ALA A 118 14.26 -8.65 -8.31
C ALA A 118 15.12 -7.78 -7.37
N GLY A 119 14.64 -6.58 -7.01
CA GLY A 119 15.37 -5.63 -6.18
C GLY A 119 14.49 -4.84 -5.24
N ALA A 120 15.10 -3.95 -4.44
CA ALA A 120 14.38 -3.09 -3.52
C ALA A 120 15.11 -1.77 -3.28
N MET A 121 14.34 -0.71 -3.05
CA MET A 121 14.79 0.54 -2.47
C MET A 121 14.32 0.56 -1.01
N LYS A 122 15.27 0.46 -0.08
CA LYS A 122 14.96 0.35 1.35
C LYS A 122 15.18 1.66 2.10
N VAL A 123 14.69 1.70 3.31
CA VAL A 123 14.93 2.76 4.30
C VAL A 123 16.37 2.73 4.77
N LEU A 124 16.90 3.87 5.24
CA LEU A 124 18.19 3.95 5.93
C LEU A 124 18.22 2.94 7.09
N THR A 125 19.32 2.21 7.19
CA THR A 125 19.45 1.08 8.13
C THR A 125 19.23 1.50 9.59
N ASN A 126 19.72 2.67 10.00
CA ASN A 126 19.55 3.18 11.38
C ASN A 126 18.07 3.45 11.74
N ILE A 127 17.23 3.83 10.77
CA ILE A 127 15.79 4.01 10.96
C ILE A 127 15.07 2.66 10.88
N GLU A 128 15.42 1.85 9.86
CA GLU A 128 14.77 0.55 9.61
C GLU A 128 14.86 -0.40 10.81
N VAL A 129 16.05 -0.51 11.43
CA VAL A 129 16.24 -1.42 12.56
C VAL A 129 15.43 -1.04 13.81
N LYS A 130 15.07 0.23 13.94
CA LYS A 130 14.30 0.78 15.06
C LYS A 130 12.79 0.72 14.84
N ALA A 131 12.34 0.67 13.59
CA ALA A 131 10.92 0.62 13.27
C ALA A 131 10.27 -0.70 13.73
N ALA A 132 9.05 -0.63 14.24
CA ALA A 132 8.24 -1.78 14.64
C ALA A 132 7.80 -2.61 13.43
N GLY A 133 7.67 -1.98 12.27
CA GLY A 133 7.27 -2.61 11.02
C GLY A 133 7.97 -2.03 9.79
N ASN A 134 7.99 -2.83 8.72
CA ASN A 134 8.57 -2.45 7.45
C ASN A 134 7.75 -3.07 6.31
N GLY A 135 7.01 -2.25 5.54
CA GLY A 135 6.04 -2.69 4.55
C GLY A 135 6.32 -2.20 3.13
N ALA A 136 6.02 -3.03 2.13
CA ALA A 136 6.18 -2.67 0.72
C ALA A 136 5.07 -1.71 0.27
N LEU A 137 5.47 -0.61 -0.39
CA LEU A 137 4.57 0.41 -0.94
C LEU A 137 3.94 0.01 -2.28
N ASN A 138 4.32 -1.16 -2.81
CA ASN A 138 3.95 -1.57 -4.15
C ASN A 138 2.46 -1.85 -4.26
N ALA A 139 1.84 -1.21 -5.24
CA ALA A 139 0.53 -1.56 -5.77
C ALA A 139 0.66 -1.86 -7.27
N ILE A 140 -0.18 -2.75 -7.79
CA ILE A 140 -0.10 -3.20 -9.17
C ILE A 140 -1.37 -2.72 -9.89
N PRO A 141 -1.26 -1.81 -10.87
CA PRO A 141 -2.40 -1.41 -11.68
C PRO A 141 -2.84 -2.55 -12.59
N GLU A 142 -4.11 -2.58 -12.95
CA GLU A 142 -4.62 -3.47 -13.98
C GLU A 142 -4.17 -3.00 -15.39
N SER A 143 -4.50 -3.76 -16.41
CA SER A 143 -4.08 -3.49 -17.80
C SER A 143 -4.56 -2.14 -18.34
N ASP A 144 -5.61 -1.58 -17.77
CA ASP A 144 -6.14 -0.24 -18.08
C ASP A 144 -5.49 0.89 -17.25
N GLY A 145 -4.50 0.57 -16.41
CA GLY A 145 -3.81 1.52 -15.54
C GLY A 145 -4.55 1.89 -14.26
N VAL A 146 -5.72 1.28 -14.00
CA VAL A 146 -6.53 1.58 -12.81
C VAL A 146 -6.17 0.62 -11.68
N TYR A 147 -5.97 1.15 -10.47
CA TYR A 147 -5.72 0.37 -9.27
C TYR A 147 -7.06 -0.08 -8.65
N ARG A 148 -7.32 -1.38 -8.65
CA ARG A 148 -8.51 -1.99 -8.04
C ARG A 148 -8.17 -2.96 -6.94
N ARG A 149 -6.95 -3.51 -6.97
CA ARG A 149 -6.46 -4.50 -6.02
C ARG A 149 -5.11 -4.09 -5.44
N ILE A 150 -4.85 -4.55 -4.22
CA ILE A 150 -3.56 -4.37 -3.56
C ILE A 150 -3.04 -5.73 -3.12
N PRO A 151 -1.79 -6.09 -3.46
CA PRO A 151 -1.16 -7.29 -2.93
C PRO A 151 -0.90 -7.15 -1.44
N MET A 152 -1.24 -8.17 -0.67
CA MET A 152 -0.96 -8.21 0.77
C MET A 152 0.46 -8.68 1.05
N PHE A 153 0.98 -9.54 0.18
CA PHE A 153 2.34 -10.06 0.24
C PHE A 153 2.99 -10.05 -1.13
N MET A 154 4.30 -9.98 -1.15
CA MET A 154 5.14 -10.00 -2.35
C MET A 154 6.41 -10.77 -2.06
N THR A 155 7.12 -11.22 -3.09
CA THR A 155 8.39 -11.93 -2.92
C THR A 155 9.56 -11.12 -3.47
N LEU A 156 10.69 -11.20 -2.76
CA LEU A 156 12.00 -10.75 -3.21
C LEU A 156 13.02 -11.84 -2.87
N LYS A 157 13.66 -12.41 -3.89
CA LYS A 157 14.64 -13.50 -3.71
C LYS A 157 14.07 -14.64 -2.85
N ASP A 158 12.88 -15.12 -3.19
CA ASP A 158 12.12 -16.21 -2.52
C ASP A 158 11.73 -15.95 -1.05
N LYS A 159 11.94 -14.73 -0.54
CA LYS A 159 11.45 -14.33 0.78
C LYS A 159 10.15 -13.55 0.64
N ILE A 160 9.22 -13.82 1.55
CA ILE A 160 7.93 -13.13 1.59
C ILE A 160 8.08 -11.81 2.36
N TYR A 161 7.52 -10.75 1.80
CA TYR A 161 7.46 -9.42 2.39
C TYR A 161 6.01 -8.95 2.47
N PRO A 162 5.59 -8.36 3.61
CA PRO A 162 4.26 -7.79 3.72
C PRO A 162 4.16 -6.47 2.95
N SER A 163 2.97 -6.17 2.45
CA SER A 163 2.64 -4.81 2.00
C SER A 163 2.57 -3.83 3.17
N LEU A 164 2.60 -2.53 2.87
CA LEU A 164 2.39 -1.49 3.87
C LEU A 164 1.07 -1.69 4.63
N VAL A 165 0.01 -2.09 3.92
CA VAL A 165 -1.32 -2.37 4.50
C VAL A 165 -1.27 -3.54 5.48
N ALA A 166 -0.70 -4.69 5.06
CA ALA A 166 -0.61 -5.87 5.92
C ALA A 166 0.24 -5.58 7.16
N GLU A 167 1.41 -4.93 6.99
CA GLU A 167 2.31 -4.61 8.09
C GLU A 167 1.71 -3.61 9.07
N SER A 168 0.93 -2.63 8.57
CA SER A 168 0.20 -1.69 9.43
C SER A 168 -0.80 -2.39 10.33
N LEU A 169 -1.52 -3.38 9.81
CA LEU A 169 -2.46 -4.20 10.60
C LEU A 169 -1.73 -5.03 11.66
N ARG A 170 -0.55 -5.57 11.31
CA ARG A 170 0.27 -6.35 12.25
C ARG A 170 0.73 -5.50 13.42
N VAL A 171 1.32 -4.34 13.10
CA VAL A 171 1.87 -3.43 14.11
C VAL A 171 0.77 -2.85 15.00
N ALA A 172 -0.35 -2.41 14.42
CA ALA A 172 -1.48 -1.84 15.18
C ALA A 172 -2.12 -2.84 16.16
N GLN A 173 -1.93 -4.15 15.96
CA GLN A 173 -2.43 -5.20 16.85
C GLN A 173 -1.33 -5.80 17.72
N ASP A 174 -0.11 -5.28 17.68
CA ASP A 174 1.07 -5.86 18.35
C ASP A 174 1.24 -7.36 18.04
N ALA A 175 0.88 -7.76 16.82
CA ALA A 175 1.00 -9.14 16.38
C ALA A 175 2.42 -9.43 15.87
N SER A 176 2.90 -10.66 16.04
CA SER A 176 4.25 -11.06 15.61
C SER A 176 4.29 -11.79 14.27
N THR A 177 3.18 -12.42 13.85
CA THR A 177 3.20 -13.42 12.79
C THR A 177 1.97 -13.31 11.88
N PHE A 178 2.20 -13.46 10.58
CA PHE A 178 1.17 -13.71 9.58
C PHE A 178 0.96 -15.21 9.39
N ILE A 179 -0.28 -15.67 9.37
CA ILE A 179 -0.65 -17.03 9.00
C ILE A 179 -1.24 -16.97 7.60
N ILE A 180 -0.47 -17.36 6.60
CA ILE A 180 -0.91 -17.37 5.20
C ILE A 180 -1.60 -18.72 4.93
N ARG A 181 -2.77 -18.67 4.30
CA ARG A 181 -3.56 -19.84 3.94
C ARG A 181 -3.57 -19.99 2.42
N ALA A 182 -3.07 -21.12 1.96
CA ALA A 182 -3.11 -21.52 0.55
C ALA A 182 -4.01 -22.75 0.37
N VAL A 183 -4.32 -23.10 -0.86
CA VAL A 183 -5.03 -24.34 -1.21
C VAL A 183 -4.27 -25.54 -0.63
N GLY A 184 -4.98 -26.60 -0.22
CA GLY A 184 -4.38 -27.73 0.50
C GLY A 184 -4.38 -27.58 2.02
N ALA A 185 -4.79 -26.44 2.58
CA ALA A 185 -5.09 -26.31 3.99
C ALA A 185 -6.30 -27.19 4.34
N SER A 186 -6.16 -28.03 5.37
CA SER A 186 -7.12 -29.09 5.74
C SER A 186 -8.59 -28.63 5.69
N GLY A 187 -9.38 -29.26 4.82
CA GLY A 187 -10.84 -29.15 4.73
C GLY A 187 -11.40 -28.22 3.67
N GLU A 188 -10.58 -27.53 2.89
CA GLU A 188 -11.02 -26.76 1.73
C GLU A 188 -10.53 -27.47 0.44
N GLU A 189 -11.34 -28.40 -0.05
CA GLU A 189 -11.24 -28.86 -1.44
C GLU A 189 -11.79 -27.72 -2.31
N GLY A 190 -10.93 -26.75 -2.65
CA GLY A 190 -11.22 -25.82 -3.73
C GLY A 190 -11.37 -26.63 -5.01
N PHE A 191 -12.49 -26.50 -5.71
CA PHE A 191 -12.73 -27.15 -7.00
C PHE A 191 -11.71 -26.66 -8.03
N GLY A 192 -10.48 -27.25 -8.01
CA GLY A 192 -9.44 -27.01 -9.01
C GLY A 192 -8.74 -25.65 -8.94
N GLU A 193 -8.91 -24.85 -7.90
CA GLU A 193 -8.15 -23.62 -7.73
C GLU A 193 -6.81 -23.89 -7.06
N THR A 194 -5.76 -23.30 -7.64
CA THR A 194 -4.41 -23.27 -7.06
C THR A 194 -4.12 -21.84 -6.68
N GLY A 195 -3.67 -21.58 -5.45
CA GLY A 195 -3.33 -20.22 -5.04
C GLY A 195 -3.56 -19.96 -3.56
N LEU A 196 -3.60 -18.69 -3.22
CA LEU A 196 -3.88 -18.21 -1.88
C LEU A 196 -5.40 -18.11 -1.65
N VAL A 197 -5.80 -18.33 -0.42
CA VAL A 197 -7.20 -18.20 0.04
C VAL A 197 -7.35 -16.98 0.93
N GLY A 198 -6.29 -16.61 1.65
CA GLY A 198 -6.28 -15.48 2.56
C GLY A 198 -5.17 -15.56 3.59
N PHE A 199 -5.23 -14.69 4.57
CA PHE A 199 -4.30 -14.71 5.70
C PHE A 199 -4.97 -14.27 6.98
N LYS A 200 -4.32 -14.58 8.11
CA LYS A 200 -4.70 -14.09 9.42
C LYS A 200 -3.53 -13.34 10.05
N VAL A 201 -3.81 -12.22 10.70
CA VAL A 201 -2.87 -11.45 11.52
C VAL A 201 -3.60 -10.96 12.78
N GLY A 202 -3.08 -11.30 13.95
CA GLY A 202 -3.76 -11.01 15.21
C GLY A 202 -5.19 -11.55 15.23
N ALA A 203 -6.16 -10.70 15.44
CA ALA A 203 -7.59 -11.01 15.43
C ALA A 203 -8.23 -10.96 14.03
N VAL A 204 -7.57 -10.36 13.04
CA VAL A 204 -8.13 -10.09 11.71
C VAL A 204 -7.82 -11.22 10.75
N THR A 205 -8.86 -11.71 10.06
CA THR A 205 -8.75 -12.65 8.93
C THR A 205 -9.16 -11.94 7.66
N VAL A 206 -8.30 -12.02 6.64
CA VAL A 206 -8.45 -11.31 5.37
C VAL A 206 -8.52 -12.32 4.24
N PRO A 207 -9.64 -12.42 3.51
CA PRO A 207 -9.71 -13.21 2.29
C PRO A 207 -8.93 -12.51 1.17
N THR A 208 -8.27 -13.28 0.31
CA THR A 208 -7.54 -12.77 -0.85
C THR A 208 -7.95 -13.52 -2.12
N ASP A 209 -7.59 -12.99 -3.26
CA ASP A 209 -7.59 -13.77 -4.50
C ASP A 209 -6.41 -14.77 -4.53
N GLU A 210 -6.35 -15.57 -5.61
CA GLU A 210 -5.32 -16.59 -5.82
C GLU A 210 -3.87 -16.06 -5.78
N ASN A 211 -3.68 -14.77 -6.01
CA ASN A 211 -2.37 -14.09 -6.00
C ASN A 211 -2.09 -13.31 -4.70
N GLY A 212 -2.91 -13.50 -3.67
CA GLY A 212 -2.75 -12.82 -2.38
C GLY A 212 -3.09 -11.33 -2.42
N GLN A 213 -3.98 -10.91 -3.33
CA GLN A 213 -4.44 -9.55 -3.45
C GLN A 213 -5.86 -9.40 -2.88
N ILE A 214 -6.16 -8.22 -2.36
CA ILE A 214 -7.54 -7.85 -1.98
C ILE A 214 -8.14 -6.88 -2.99
N TRP A 215 -9.42 -7.03 -3.26
CA TRP A 215 -10.22 -6.02 -3.95
C TRP A 215 -10.49 -4.87 -2.98
N VAL A 216 -10.10 -3.66 -3.37
CA VAL A 216 -10.34 -2.46 -2.58
C VAL A 216 -11.75 -1.96 -2.83
N ARG A 217 -12.53 -1.79 -1.78
CA ARG A 217 -13.83 -1.12 -1.85
C ARG A 217 -13.62 0.38 -1.73
N PHE A 218 -13.53 1.04 -2.87
CA PHE A 218 -13.35 2.49 -2.91
C PHE A 218 -14.61 3.21 -2.43
N THR A 219 -14.42 4.20 -1.56
CA THR A 219 -15.47 5.05 -1.00
C THR A 219 -15.34 6.51 -1.45
N GLY A 220 -14.28 6.81 -2.22
CA GLY A 220 -14.00 8.12 -2.76
C GLY A 220 -13.25 9.04 -1.80
N ASP A 221 -13.04 10.27 -2.25
CA ASP A 221 -12.34 11.29 -1.47
C ASP A 221 -13.27 11.85 -0.38
N ILE A 222 -12.94 11.52 0.87
CA ILE A 222 -13.67 12.01 2.06
C ILE A 222 -12.73 12.98 2.80
N PRO A 223 -12.93 14.31 2.68
CA PRO A 223 -12.04 15.31 3.27
C PRO A 223 -11.85 15.16 4.79
N ASP A 224 -12.85 14.62 5.49
CA ASP A 224 -12.82 14.42 6.94
C ASP A 224 -11.80 13.38 7.42
N ARG A 225 -11.30 12.53 6.53
CA ARG A 225 -10.21 11.55 6.80
C ARG A 225 -8.83 12.19 6.86
N TYR A 226 -8.69 13.42 6.38
CA TYR A 226 -7.39 14.08 6.28
C TYR A 226 -7.19 15.07 7.41
N VAL A 227 -6.08 14.91 8.11
CA VAL A 227 -5.59 15.88 9.09
C VAL A 227 -4.33 16.53 8.55
N PRO A 228 -4.33 17.83 8.23
CA PRO A 228 -3.13 18.52 7.77
C PRO A 228 -2.02 18.47 8.83
N ALA A 229 -0.81 18.08 8.44
CA ALA A 229 0.31 17.94 9.37
C ALA A 229 0.60 19.19 10.20
N TRP A 230 0.35 20.41 9.66
CA TRP A 230 0.51 21.64 10.41
C TRP A 230 -0.44 21.75 11.63
N GLN A 231 -1.64 21.15 11.55
CA GLN A 231 -2.57 21.13 12.69
C GLN A 231 -2.02 20.24 13.81
N LEU A 232 -1.43 19.11 13.47
CA LEU A 232 -0.76 18.24 14.44
C LEU A 232 0.42 18.95 15.11
N LEU A 233 1.30 19.55 14.31
CA LEU A 233 2.49 20.27 14.80
C LEU A 233 2.15 21.50 15.67
N GLU A 234 1.03 22.18 15.37
CA GLU A 234 0.54 23.30 16.19
C GLU A 234 -0.35 22.86 17.37
N GLY A 235 -0.54 21.55 17.58
CA GLY A 235 -1.42 21.01 18.65
C GLY A 235 -2.91 21.30 18.44
N LYS A 236 -3.34 21.50 17.19
CA LYS A 236 -4.71 21.82 16.79
C LYS A 236 -5.45 20.66 16.13
N ALA A 237 -4.79 19.52 15.97
CA ALA A 237 -5.40 18.33 15.38
C ALA A 237 -6.45 17.76 16.36
N PRO A 238 -7.65 17.36 15.88
CA PRO A 238 -8.66 16.73 16.72
C PRO A 238 -8.16 15.37 17.21
N ALA A 239 -8.08 15.18 18.53
CA ALA A 239 -7.58 13.94 19.13
C ALA A 239 -8.41 12.73 18.72
N GLU A 240 -9.73 12.89 18.61
CA GLU A 240 -10.68 11.84 18.21
C GLU A 240 -10.43 11.26 16.81
N LYS A 241 -9.69 11.97 15.95
CA LYS A 241 -9.28 11.49 14.62
C LYS A 241 -7.95 10.74 14.62
N LEU A 242 -7.24 10.73 15.72
CA LEU A 242 -5.88 10.21 15.82
C LEU A 242 -5.76 9.10 16.86
N GLU A 243 -6.39 9.27 18.02
CA GLU A 243 -6.35 8.32 19.13
C GLU A 243 -6.93 6.96 18.71
N GLY A 244 -6.17 5.89 18.93
CA GLY A 244 -6.56 4.53 18.54
C GLY A 244 -6.61 4.26 17.03
N HIS A 245 -6.27 5.23 16.18
CA HIS A 245 -6.29 5.06 14.73
C HIS A 245 -4.93 4.63 14.17
N ILE A 246 -4.96 3.95 13.02
CA ILE A 246 -3.79 3.76 12.16
C ILE A 246 -3.65 5.04 11.34
N VAL A 247 -2.61 5.82 11.59
CA VAL A 247 -2.37 7.11 10.93
C VAL A 247 -1.35 6.94 9.81
N LEU A 248 -1.80 7.12 8.56
CA LEU A 248 -0.92 7.11 7.40
C LEU A 248 -0.37 8.51 7.13
N ILE A 249 0.94 8.59 6.98
CA ILE A 249 1.66 9.82 6.62
C ILE A 249 2.08 9.68 5.17
N GLY A 250 1.48 10.47 4.29
CA GLY A 250 1.77 10.47 2.87
C GLY A 250 1.64 11.84 2.25
N THR A 251 2.03 11.94 0.99
CA THR A 251 1.97 13.18 0.23
C THR A 251 0.67 13.22 -0.56
N SER A 252 -0.12 14.28 -0.39
CA SER A 252 -1.37 14.51 -1.15
C SER A 252 -1.25 15.62 -2.21
N ALA A 253 -0.09 16.30 -2.29
CA ALA A 253 0.10 17.39 -3.24
C ALA A 253 0.31 16.86 -4.67
N ALA A 254 -0.52 17.31 -5.60
CA ALA A 254 -0.44 16.94 -7.03
C ALA A 254 0.95 17.19 -7.66
N ALA A 255 1.67 18.20 -7.18
CA ALA A 255 3.03 18.50 -7.63
C ALA A 255 4.07 17.41 -7.30
N LEU A 256 3.79 16.53 -6.36
CA LEU A 256 4.69 15.42 -5.98
C LEU A 256 4.49 14.16 -6.84
N LYS A 257 3.53 14.18 -7.78
CA LYS A 257 3.30 13.15 -8.80
C LYS A 257 3.00 11.74 -8.26
N ASP A 258 2.66 11.60 -6.99
CA ASP A 258 2.18 10.33 -6.45
C ASP A 258 0.67 10.23 -6.59
N LEU A 259 0.22 10.28 -7.84
CA LEU A 259 -1.19 10.15 -8.20
C LEU A 259 -1.46 8.77 -8.79
N ARG A 260 -2.56 8.16 -8.35
CA ARG A 260 -3.00 6.83 -8.76
C ARG A 260 -4.42 6.93 -9.35
N ALA A 261 -4.64 6.29 -10.49
CA ALA A 261 -5.98 6.18 -11.02
C ALA A 261 -6.74 5.07 -10.27
N THR A 262 -7.83 5.43 -9.62
CA THR A 262 -8.75 4.50 -8.95
C THR A 262 -10.10 4.50 -9.67
N PRO A 263 -11.00 3.53 -9.41
CA PRO A 263 -12.33 3.50 -10.03
C PRO A 263 -13.18 4.75 -9.81
N LEU A 264 -12.96 5.48 -8.71
CA LEU A 264 -13.74 6.67 -8.37
C LEU A 264 -13.00 7.99 -8.59
N ASN A 265 -11.67 7.97 -8.69
CA ASN A 265 -10.85 9.18 -8.88
C ASN A 265 -9.66 8.87 -9.78
N PRO A 266 -9.54 9.51 -10.96
CA PRO A 266 -8.43 9.28 -11.88
C PRO A 266 -7.09 9.83 -11.38
N ALA A 267 -7.08 10.61 -10.31
CA ALA A 267 -5.90 11.27 -9.74
C ALA A 267 -5.93 11.27 -8.19
N ALA A 268 -6.23 10.13 -7.59
CA ALA A 268 -6.19 9.96 -6.14
C ALA A 268 -4.74 10.00 -5.62
N ALA A 269 -4.53 10.54 -4.42
CA ALA A 269 -3.23 10.46 -3.77
C ALA A 269 -2.84 9.01 -3.48
N GLY A 270 -1.57 8.63 -3.67
CA GLY A 270 -1.10 7.25 -3.45
C GLY A 270 -1.45 6.73 -2.05
N VAL A 271 -1.28 7.55 -1.03
CA VAL A 271 -1.61 7.21 0.36
C VAL A 271 -3.08 6.85 0.55
N SER A 272 -4.01 7.45 -0.20
CA SER A 272 -5.44 7.14 -0.10
C SER A 272 -5.76 5.70 -0.54
N LEU A 273 -4.99 5.14 -1.48
CA LEU A 273 -5.14 3.76 -1.90
C LEU A 273 -4.86 2.77 -0.74
N HIS A 274 -3.81 3.03 0.05
CA HIS A 274 -3.50 2.23 1.24
C HIS A 274 -4.54 2.44 2.36
N ALA A 275 -5.05 3.67 2.53
CA ALA A 275 -6.09 3.97 3.50
C ALA A 275 -7.40 3.24 3.18
N GLU A 276 -7.84 3.26 1.92
CA GLU A 276 -9.06 2.59 1.48
C GLU A 276 -8.95 1.06 1.57
N ALA A 277 -7.74 0.51 1.35
CA ALA A 277 -7.49 -0.91 1.56
C ALA A 277 -7.57 -1.30 3.05
N LEU A 278 -6.98 -0.50 3.95
CA LEU A 278 -7.10 -0.69 5.39
C LEU A 278 -8.56 -0.59 5.84
N GLU A 279 -9.31 0.40 5.36
CA GLU A 279 -10.73 0.53 5.66
C GLU A 279 -11.54 -0.67 5.18
N THR A 280 -11.28 -1.17 3.96
CA THR A 280 -11.91 -2.39 3.43
C THR A 280 -11.71 -3.56 4.38
N ILE A 281 -10.50 -3.73 4.91
CA ILE A 281 -10.17 -4.83 5.83
C ILE A 281 -10.83 -4.62 7.20
N LEU A 282 -10.69 -3.43 7.78
CA LEU A 282 -11.16 -3.12 9.13
C LEU A 282 -12.70 -3.14 9.23
N THR A 283 -13.38 -2.76 8.16
CA THR A 283 -14.85 -2.83 8.10
C THR A 283 -15.39 -4.20 7.70
N GLY A 284 -14.52 -5.12 7.24
CA GLY A 284 -14.91 -6.45 6.75
C GLY A 284 -15.71 -6.42 5.45
N ASN A 285 -15.72 -5.29 4.74
CA ASN A 285 -16.50 -5.09 3.52
C ASN A 285 -15.75 -5.61 2.28
N PHE A 286 -15.37 -6.87 2.28
CA PHE A 286 -14.64 -7.48 1.19
C PHE A 286 -15.50 -7.64 -0.06
N LEU A 287 -14.91 -7.31 -1.21
CA LEU A 287 -15.46 -7.66 -2.52
C LEU A 287 -14.94 -9.06 -2.85
N ASN A 288 -15.82 -10.05 -2.79
CA ASN A 288 -15.50 -11.42 -3.12
C ASN A 288 -16.10 -11.81 -4.46
N ARG A 289 -15.31 -12.41 -5.33
CA ARG A 289 -15.79 -13.06 -6.56
C ARG A 289 -15.81 -14.56 -6.31
N PRO A 290 -17.01 -15.18 -6.25
CA PRO A 290 -17.10 -16.62 -6.03
C PRO A 290 -16.35 -17.41 -7.11
N ASP A 291 -15.72 -18.53 -6.74
CA ASP A 291 -14.89 -19.35 -7.60
C ASP A 291 -15.62 -19.88 -8.83
N PHE A 292 -16.91 -20.20 -8.64
CA PHE A 292 -17.79 -20.66 -9.72
C PHE A 292 -18.11 -19.55 -10.75
N ALA A 293 -17.84 -18.29 -10.45
CA ALA A 293 -18.22 -17.17 -11.32
C ALA A 293 -17.60 -17.28 -12.71
N ARG A 294 -16.33 -17.68 -12.81
CA ARG A 294 -15.65 -17.89 -14.12
C ARG A 294 -16.35 -18.97 -14.95
N GLY A 295 -16.67 -20.10 -14.32
CA GLY A 295 -17.40 -21.20 -14.98
C GLY A 295 -18.78 -20.78 -15.43
N LEU A 296 -19.53 -20.06 -14.57
CA LEU A 296 -20.84 -19.54 -14.87
C LEU A 296 -20.80 -18.56 -16.06
N GLU A 297 -19.82 -17.64 -16.10
CA GLU A 297 -19.63 -16.70 -17.20
C GLU A 297 -19.39 -17.37 -18.53
N VAL A 298 -18.56 -18.43 -18.56
CA VAL A 298 -18.31 -19.21 -19.78
C VAL A 298 -19.59 -19.91 -20.25
N VAL A 299 -20.29 -20.58 -19.33
CA VAL A 299 -21.55 -21.28 -19.66
C VAL A 299 -22.61 -20.29 -20.13
N ALA A 300 -22.78 -19.16 -19.42
CA ALA A 300 -23.72 -18.11 -19.81
C ALA A 300 -23.40 -17.51 -21.19
N SER A 301 -22.13 -17.27 -21.47
CA SER A 301 -21.68 -16.77 -22.77
C SER A 301 -21.94 -17.76 -23.92
N LEU A 302 -21.69 -19.05 -23.68
CA LEU A 302 -22.02 -20.11 -24.64
C LEU A 302 -23.54 -20.22 -24.89
N LEU A 303 -24.34 -20.22 -23.83
CA LEU A 303 -25.80 -20.28 -23.95
C LEU A 303 -26.35 -19.05 -24.66
N LEU A 304 -25.85 -17.86 -24.35
CA LEU A 304 -26.26 -16.61 -25.02
C LEU A 304 -25.86 -16.66 -26.51
N GLY A 305 -24.65 -17.12 -26.83
CA GLY A 305 -24.18 -17.30 -28.21
C GLY A 305 -25.05 -18.26 -28.99
N LEU A 306 -25.38 -19.43 -28.42
CA LEU A 306 -26.27 -20.41 -29.05
C LEU A 306 -27.68 -19.84 -29.24
N LEU A 307 -28.20 -19.12 -28.26
CA LEU A 307 -29.50 -18.46 -28.34
C LEU A 307 -29.52 -17.42 -29.47
N LEU A 308 -28.48 -16.61 -29.61
CA LEU A 308 -28.36 -15.63 -30.69
C LEU A 308 -28.29 -16.32 -32.06
N ILE A 309 -27.49 -17.40 -32.21
CA ILE A 309 -27.42 -18.17 -33.46
C ILE A 309 -28.80 -18.75 -33.81
N TRP A 310 -29.59 -19.17 -32.84
CA TRP A 310 -30.93 -19.72 -33.05
C TRP A 310 -31.97 -18.63 -33.38
N LEU A 311 -31.84 -17.43 -32.78
CA LEU A 311 -32.77 -16.30 -32.97
C LEU A 311 -32.48 -15.49 -34.26
N LEU A 312 -31.21 -15.28 -34.62
CA LEU A 312 -30.83 -14.44 -35.76
C LEU A 312 -31.51 -14.84 -37.07
N PRO A 313 -31.59 -16.14 -37.47
CA PRO A 313 -32.30 -16.52 -38.70
C PRO A 313 -33.80 -16.19 -38.64
N LYS A 314 -34.42 -16.27 -37.47
CA LYS A 314 -35.84 -15.97 -37.28
C LYS A 314 -36.15 -14.46 -37.35
N LEU A 315 -35.29 -13.65 -36.75
CA LEU A 315 -35.39 -12.19 -36.80
C LEU A 315 -35.14 -11.64 -38.23
N SER A 316 -34.17 -12.20 -38.92
CA SER A 316 -33.83 -11.82 -40.31
C SER A 316 -35.02 -12.10 -41.28
N LEU A 317 -35.78 -13.17 -41.09
CA LEU A 317 -36.95 -13.49 -41.90
C LEU A 317 -38.13 -12.48 -41.71
N ILE A 318 -38.23 -11.84 -40.56
CA ILE A 318 -39.25 -10.82 -40.30
C ILE A 318 -38.93 -9.52 -41.06
N HIS A 319 -37.65 -9.15 -41.18
CA HIS A 319 -37.24 -7.95 -41.95
C HIS A 319 -37.17 -8.13 -43.46
N ILE A 320 -37.02 -9.36 -43.95
CA ILE A 320 -36.99 -9.65 -45.39
C ILE A 320 -38.41 -9.76 -46.00
N SER A 321 -39.43 -9.93 -45.18
CA SER A 321 -40.83 -10.07 -45.64
C SER A 321 -41.61 -8.77 -45.75
N GLU A 322 -41.00 -7.57 -45.54
CA GLU A 322 -41.65 -6.32 -45.95
C GLU A 322 -41.38 -6.08 -47.45
N PRO A 323 -42.40 -6.27 -48.30
CA PRO A 323 -42.24 -5.91 -49.69
C PRO A 323 -42.13 -4.37 -49.78
N THR A 324 -41.02 -3.88 -50.30
CA THR A 324 -40.90 -2.51 -50.76
C THR A 324 -42.05 -2.26 -51.73
N ARG A 325 -43.13 -1.58 -51.31
CA ARG A 325 -44.15 -1.08 -52.21
C ARG A 325 -43.46 -0.15 -53.22
N PRO A 326 -43.54 -0.43 -54.51
CA PRO A 326 -43.10 0.52 -55.50
C PRO A 326 -44.03 1.73 -55.39
N LEU A 327 -43.49 2.92 -55.21
CA LEU A 327 -44.18 4.19 -55.41
C LEU A 327 -44.58 4.24 -56.87
N SER A 328 -45.87 3.96 -57.14
CA SER A 328 -46.48 4.32 -58.46
C SER A 328 -46.61 5.83 -58.52
N ILE A 329 -45.94 6.45 -59.51
CA ILE A 329 -46.10 7.83 -59.98
C ILE A 329 -47.49 7.97 -60.59
#